data_7589c2b9c408728262ce0e32a86457be
#
_entry.id   7589c2b9c408728262ce0e32a86457be
#
_cell.length_a   1.000
_cell.length_b   1.000
_cell.length_c   1.000
_cell.angle_alpha   90.00
_cell.angle_beta   90.00
_cell.angle_gamma   90.00
#
_symmetry.space_group_name_H-M   'P 1'
#
loop_
_entity.id
_entity.type
_entity.pdbx_description
1 polymer ?
#
loop_
_entity_poly.entity_id
_entity_poly.type
_entity_poly.pdbx_seq_one_letter_code
_entity_poly.pdbx_strand_id
1 'polypeptide(L)'
;MAQEGKKPLWKRAVKPAILIVLGILIAFPLFSMSYYTMVRTSTPDFCASCHEIKPAVVAWRSSTHANNASGVVADCMDCHLPAPQDTFDFFFAKSYHGIKDVVIHFLSGEYDQEKARNNAYAAFENRECQKCHRNLLYMPNQRGAMLA
;
A
#
# COMPACT_ATOMS: atom_id res chain seq x y z
N MET A 1 49.57 36.49 24.82
CA MET A 1 48.28 35.79 24.80
C MET A 1 47.59 36.17 23.50
N ALA A 2 47.61 35.29 22.53
CA ALA A 2 46.97 35.56 21.22
C ALA A 2 45.45 35.36 21.37
N GLN A 3 44.67 36.41 21.13
CA GLN A 3 43.23 36.34 21.05
C GLN A 3 42.84 35.55 19.79
N GLU A 4 42.43 34.33 19.97
CA GLU A 4 41.85 33.48 18.91
C GLU A 4 40.55 34.14 18.41
N GLY A 5 40.64 34.78 17.24
CA GLY A 5 39.54 35.54 16.64
C GLY A 5 38.32 34.64 16.41
N LYS A 6 37.26 34.79 17.21
CA LYS A 6 36.00 34.10 17.06
C LYS A 6 35.45 34.33 15.66
N LYS A 7 35.43 33.27 14.82
CA LYS A 7 34.83 33.33 13.48
C LYS A 7 33.40 33.89 13.58
N PRO A 8 33.00 34.83 12.72
CA PRO A 8 31.67 35.45 12.79
C PRO A 8 30.56 34.38 12.67
N LEU A 9 29.47 34.58 13.41
CA LEU A 9 28.36 33.62 13.57
C LEU A 9 27.80 33.12 12.22
N TRP A 10 27.71 33.98 11.20
CA TRP A 10 27.24 33.62 9.89
C TRP A 10 28.11 32.56 9.20
N LYS A 11 29.45 32.60 9.37
CA LYS A 11 30.36 31.57 8.83
C LYS A 11 30.19 30.22 9.53
N ARG A 12 29.71 30.21 10.76
CA ARG A 12 29.36 28.96 11.48
C ARG A 12 28.06 28.38 11.00
N ALA A 13 27.10 29.21 10.56
CA ALA A 13 25.79 28.78 10.10
C ALA A 13 25.78 28.30 8.62
N VAL A 14 26.72 28.73 7.79
CA VAL A 14 26.74 28.39 6.34
C VAL A 14 26.86 26.88 6.09
N LYS A 15 27.77 26.21 6.81
CA LYS A 15 27.96 24.75 6.63
C LYS A 15 26.71 23.94 6.94
N PRO A 16 26.08 24.10 8.13
CA PRO A 16 24.83 23.36 8.39
C PRO A 16 23.70 23.77 7.44
N ALA A 17 23.61 25.03 7.04
CA ALA A 17 22.61 25.46 6.06
C ALA A 17 22.78 24.76 4.71
N ILE A 18 24.01 24.63 4.19
CA ILE A 18 24.30 23.89 2.97
C ILE A 18 23.91 22.42 3.12
N LEU A 19 24.25 21.79 4.24
CA LEU A 19 23.88 20.39 4.48
C LEU A 19 22.36 20.18 4.54
N ILE A 20 21.62 21.10 5.14
CA ILE A 20 20.15 21.06 5.17
C ILE A 20 19.59 21.20 3.76
N VAL A 21 20.07 22.17 2.98
CA VAL A 21 19.62 22.37 1.60
C VAL A 21 19.91 21.14 0.74
N LEU A 22 21.11 20.59 0.83
CA LEU A 22 21.47 19.34 0.13
C LEU A 22 20.59 18.17 0.58
N GLY A 23 20.33 18.06 1.88
CA GLY A 23 19.43 17.05 2.43
C GLY A 23 18.01 17.17 1.85
N ILE A 24 17.46 18.37 1.77
CA ILE A 24 16.15 18.63 1.18
C ILE A 24 16.16 18.30 -0.32
N LEU A 25 17.18 18.74 -1.05
CA LEU A 25 17.30 18.48 -2.49
C LEU A 25 17.40 16.99 -2.84
N ILE A 26 17.90 16.17 -1.94
CA ILE A 26 17.96 14.70 -2.12
C ILE A 26 16.68 14.04 -1.62
N ALA A 27 16.25 14.38 -0.42
CA ALA A 27 15.10 13.73 0.22
C ALA A 27 13.77 14.00 -0.50
N PHE A 28 13.59 15.24 -0.98
CA PHE A 28 12.34 15.63 -1.65
C PHE A 28 12.06 14.82 -2.94
N PRO A 29 12.99 14.69 -3.89
CA PRO A 29 12.74 13.88 -5.09
C PRO A 29 12.60 12.38 -4.76
N LEU A 30 13.37 11.86 -3.80
CA LEU A 30 13.23 10.46 -3.37
C LEU A 30 11.84 10.19 -2.77
N PHE A 31 11.37 11.08 -1.90
CA PHE A 31 10.03 10.97 -1.31
C PHE A 31 8.94 11.10 -2.38
N SER A 32 9.08 12.08 -3.29
CA SER A 32 8.11 12.29 -4.37
C SER A 32 8.05 11.09 -5.31
N MET A 33 9.20 10.49 -5.64
CA MET A 33 9.27 9.29 -6.48
C MET A 33 8.65 8.08 -5.77
N SER A 34 8.92 7.90 -4.49
CA SER A 34 8.31 6.84 -3.68
C SER A 34 6.79 6.98 -3.64
N TYR A 35 6.29 8.18 -3.37
CA TYR A 35 4.87 8.48 -3.35
C TYR A 35 4.21 8.24 -4.72
N TYR A 36 4.84 8.74 -5.79
CA TYR A 36 4.36 8.53 -7.16
C TYR A 36 4.27 7.05 -7.50
N THR A 37 5.34 6.29 -7.23
CA THR A 37 5.38 4.84 -7.47
C THR A 37 4.27 4.14 -6.69
N MET A 38 4.09 4.51 -5.43
CA MET A 38 3.05 3.94 -4.58
C MET A 38 1.65 4.17 -5.13
N VAL A 39 1.33 5.37 -5.58
CA VAL A 39 0.02 5.69 -6.18
C VAL A 39 -0.16 4.91 -7.49
N ARG A 40 0.85 4.89 -8.36
CA ARG A 40 0.78 4.19 -9.65
C ARG A 40 0.64 2.68 -9.52
N THR A 41 1.28 2.08 -8.53
CA THR A 41 1.19 0.63 -8.26
C THR A 41 -0.02 0.23 -7.40
N SER A 42 -0.95 1.15 -7.16
CA SER A 42 -2.12 0.94 -6.31
C SER A 42 -3.42 0.75 -7.10
N THR A 43 -3.35 0.77 -8.41
CA THR A 43 -4.54 0.69 -9.26
C THR A 43 -4.88 -0.75 -9.65
N PRO A 44 -6.16 -1.08 -9.85
CA PRO A 44 -6.57 -2.40 -10.37
C PRO A 44 -5.93 -2.73 -11.71
N ASP A 45 -5.67 -1.74 -12.56
CA ASP A 45 -5.03 -1.95 -13.86
C ASP A 45 -3.55 -2.34 -13.69
N PHE A 46 -2.86 -1.78 -12.71
CA PHE A 46 -1.51 -2.24 -12.37
C PHE A 46 -1.52 -3.68 -11.86
N CYS A 47 -2.45 -4.03 -10.98
CA CYS A 47 -2.60 -5.40 -10.48
C CYS A 47 -2.90 -6.38 -11.64
N ALA A 48 -3.74 -5.98 -12.61
CA ALA A 48 -4.06 -6.77 -13.80
C ALA A 48 -2.90 -6.93 -14.80
N SER A 49 -1.79 -6.22 -14.63
CA SER A 49 -0.61 -6.36 -15.49
C SER A 49 0.07 -7.73 -15.32
N CYS A 50 -0.09 -8.37 -14.16
CA CYS A 50 0.39 -9.72 -13.92
C CYS A 50 -0.70 -10.75 -14.27
N HIS A 51 -0.34 -11.76 -15.04
CA HIS A 51 -1.29 -12.78 -15.50
C HIS A 51 -1.90 -13.61 -14.36
N GLU A 52 -1.18 -13.76 -13.25
CA GLU A 52 -1.64 -14.47 -12.04
C GLU A 52 -2.80 -13.75 -11.37
N ILE A 53 -2.77 -12.41 -11.36
CA ILE A 53 -3.77 -11.57 -10.65
C ILE A 53 -4.93 -11.20 -11.58
N LYS A 54 -4.72 -11.22 -12.90
CA LYS A 54 -5.71 -10.84 -13.89
C LYS A 54 -7.08 -11.49 -13.72
N PRO A 55 -7.22 -12.81 -13.42
CA PRO A 55 -8.53 -13.45 -13.18
C PRO A 55 -9.25 -12.85 -11.96
N ALA A 56 -8.52 -12.51 -10.89
CA ALA A 56 -9.10 -11.89 -9.71
C ALA A 56 -9.63 -10.48 -10.02
N VAL A 57 -8.92 -9.70 -10.85
CA VAL A 57 -9.37 -8.38 -11.29
C VAL A 57 -10.63 -8.49 -12.18
N VAL A 58 -10.72 -9.49 -13.05
CA VAL A 58 -11.91 -9.73 -13.86
C VAL A 58 -13.11 -10.06 -12.97
N ALA A 59 -12.94 -10.94 -11.99
CA ALA A 59 -13.99 -11.28 -11.02
C ALA A 59 -14.41 -10.07 -10.19
N TRP A 60 -13.46 -9.25 -9.73
CA TRP A 60 -13.74 -8.01 -9.00
C TRP A 60 -14.56 -7.02 -9.86
N ARG A 61 -14.21 -6.80 -11.12
CA ARG A 61 -14.95 -5.90 -12.03
C ARG A 61 -16.42 -6.27 -12.21
N SER A 62 -16.76 -7.55 -12.11
CA SER A 62 -18.14 -8.04 -12.18
C SER A 62 -18.86 -8.06 -10.82
N SER A 63 -18.15 -7.80 -9.72
CA SER A 63 -18.71 -7.80 -8.39
C SER A 63 -19.48 -6.53 -8.05
N THR A 64 -20.33 -6.59 -7.04
CA THR A 64 -21.03 -5.42 -6.49
C THR A 64 -20.09 -4.39 -5.84
N HIS A 65 -18.86 -4.76 -5.53
CA HIS A 65 -17.84 -3.84 -5.00
C HIS A 65 -17.23 -2.93 -6.07
N ALA A 66 -17.23 -3.35 -7.32
CA ALA A 66 -16.77 -2.52 -8.44
C ALA A 66 -17.93 -1.94 -9.26
N ASN A 67 -19.07 -2.63 -9.30
CA ASN A 67 -20.19 -2.26 -10.15
C ASN A 67 -21.50 -2.29 -9.36
N ASN A 68 -21.92 -1.14 -8.87
CA ASN A 68 -23.15 -0.98 -8.08
C ASN A 68 -23.85 0.35 -8.41
N ALA A 69 -25.14 0.42 -8.06
CA ALA A 69 -25.97 1.59 -8.31
C ALA A 69 -25.55 2.85 -7.52
N SER A 70 -24.78 2.67 -6.43
CA SER A 70 -24.32 3.79 -5.59
C SER A 70 -23.09 4.50 -6.16
N GLY A 71 -22.41 3.92 -7.17
CA GLY A 71 -21.18 4.45 -7.73
C GLY A 71 -19.98 4.39 -6.78
N VAL A 72 -20.09 3.73 -5.63
CA VAL A 72 -18.99 3.55 -4.67
C VAL A 72 -18.19 2.33 -5.08
N VAL A 73 -16.92 2.53 -5.40
CA VAL A 73 -15.99 1.46 -5.79
C VAL A 73 -15.06 1.16 -4.62
N ALA A 74 -15.04 -0.10 -4.20
CA ALA A 74 -14.02 -0.62 -3.28
C ALA A 74 -12.88 -1.21 -4.11
N ASP A 75 -11.69 -0.64 -3.96
CA ASP A 75 -10.50 -1.04 -4.70
C ASP A 75 -9.81 -2.25 -4.06
N CYS A 76 -8.88 -2.86 -4.80
CA CYS A 76 -8.11 -4.01 -4.33
C CYS A 76 -7.44 -3.73 -2.97
N MET A 77 -6.91 -2.51 -2.79
CA MET A 77 -6.25 -2.12 -1.55
C MET A 77 -7.20 -1.99 -0.37
N ASP A 78 -8.47 -1.67 -0.60
CA ASP A 78 -9.44 -1.50 0.49
C ASP A 78 -9.68 -2.81 1.25
N CYS A 79 -9.54 -3.94 0.54
CA CYS A 79 -9.68 -5.27 1.12
C CYS A 79 -8.34 -5.92 1.50
N HIS A 80 -7.25 -5.62 0.78
CA HIS A 80 -5.97 -6.31 0.94
C HIS A 80 -4.95 -5.59 1.81
N LEU A 81 -5.17 -4.32 2.15
CA LEU A 81 -4.24 -3.52 2.94
C LEU A 81 -4.94 -2.88 4.14
N PRO A 82 -4.19 -2.61 5.22
CA PRO A 82 -4.67 -1.78 6.33
C PRO A 82 -5.16 -0.41 5.84
N ALA A 83 -5.93 0.27 6.67
CA ALA A 83 -6.40 1.60 6.34
C ALA A 83 -5.22 2.58 6.15
N PRO A 84 -5.27 3.51 5.17
CA PRO A 84 -4.19 4.48 4.96
C PRO A 84 -3.88 5.36 6.18
N GLN A 85 -4.83 5.49 7.11
CA GLN A 85 -4.67 6.19 8.39
C GLN A 85 -3.65 5.49 9.29
N ASP A 86 -3.53 4.16 9.19
CA ASP A 86 -2.53 3.36 9.88
C ASP A 86 -1.24 3.35 9.05
N THR A 87 -0.63 4.51 8.90
CA THR A 87 0.41 4.81 7.91
C THR A 87 1.55 3.81 7.89
N PHE A 88 2.10 3.44 9.06
CA PHE A 88 3.23 2.49 9.12
C PHE A 88 2.80 1.08 8.71
N ASP A 89 1.67 0.60 9.21
CA ASP A 89 1.14 -0.73 8.89
C ASP A 89 0.77 -0.80 7.41
N PHE A 90 0.17 0.26 6.87
CA PHE A 90 -0.15 0.36 5.45
C PHE A 90 1.10 0.27 4.57
N PHE A 91 2.14 1.05 4.86
CA PHE A 91 3.39 1.03 4.09
C PHE A 91 4.11 -0.30 4.18
N PHE A 92 4.16 -0.88 5.37
CA PHE A 92 4.80 -2.17 5.60
C PHE A 92 4.06 -3.29 4.85
N ALA A 93 2.74 -3.36 5.02
CA ALA A 93 1.91 -4.36 4.34
C ALA A 93 2.00 -4.22 2.82
N LYS A 94 1.90 -3.00 2.29
CA LYS A 94 2.01 -2.75 0.85
C LYS A 94 3.38 -3.15 0.29
N SER A 95 4.46 -2.80 0.99
CA SER A 95 5.82 -3.17 0.57
C SER A 95 6.01 -4.69 0.62
N TYR A 96 5.55 -5.34 1.68
CA TYR A 96 5.63 -6.78 1.85
C TYR A 96 4.86 -7.53 0.75
N HIS A 97 3.60 -7.17 0.51
CA HIS A 97 2.78 -7.81 -0.51
C HIS A 97 3.33 -7.55 -1.91
N GLY A 98 3.75 -6.32 -2.21
CA GLY A 98 4.34 -5.99 -3.51
C GLY A 98 5.62 -6.76 -3.80
N ILE A 99 6.54 -6.86 -2.85
CA ILE A 99 7.77 -7.65 -3.01
C ILE A 99 7.43 -9.14 -3.15
N LYS A 100 6.52 -9.65 -2.32
CA LYS A 100 6.08 -11.04 -2.37
C LYS A 100 5.50 -11.39 -3.75
N ASP A 101 4.64 -10.55 -4.30
CA ASP A 101 3.99 -10.79 -5.59
C ASP A 101 5.02 -10.80 -6.72
N VAL A 102 5.98 -9.87 -6.72
CA VAL A 102 7.11 -9.84 -7.67
C VAL A 102 7.97 -11.10 -7.54
N VAL A 103 8.31 -11.50 -6.33
CA VAL A 103 9.11 -12.72 -6.09
C VAL A 103 8.38 -13.96 -6.58
N ILE A 104 7.09 -14.08 -6.30
CA ILE A 104 6.27 -15.20 -6.77
C ILE A 104 6.23 -15.20 -8.31
N HIS A 105 5.98 -14.07 -8.94
CA HIS A 105 5.92 -13.95 -10.39
C HIS A 105 7.20 -14.45 -11.08
N PHE A 106 8.39 -14.10 -10.55
CA PHE A 106 9.65 -14.47 -11.19
C PHE A 106 10.21 -15.83 -10.77
N LEU A 107 9.88 -16.32 -9.56
CA LEU A 107 10.49 -17.52 -9.00
C LEU A 107 9.53 -18.73 -8.93
N SER A 108 8.22 -18.53 -9.05
CA SER A 108 7.26 -19.64 -9.03
C SER A 108 7.05 -20.14 -10.45
N GLY A 109 7.48 -21.37 -10.73
CA GLY A 109 7.34 -21.95 -12.07
C GLY A 109 5.90 -22.26 -12.46
N GLU A 110 5.05 -22.68 -11.54
CA GLU A 110 3.62 -22.96 -11.74
C GLU A 110 2.79 -22.25 -10.68
N TYR A 111 1.87 -21.41 -11.11
CA TYR A 111 1.00 -20.63 -10.22
C TYR A 111 -0.35 -21.32 -10.05
N ASP A 112 -0.60 -21.82 -8.84
CA ASP A 112 -1.89 -22.41 -8.45
C ASP A 112 -2.88 -21.31 -8.04
N GLN A 113 -3.78 -20.98 -8.96
CA GLN A 113 -4.79 -19.94 -8.75
C GLN A 113 -5.79 -20.30 -7.63
N GLU A 114 -6.15 -21.56 -7.48
CA GLU A 114 -7.11 -21.97 -6.45
C GLU A 114 -6.52 -21.87 -5.07
N LYS A 115 -5.29 -22.33 -4.90
CA LYS A 115 -4.54 -22.18 -3.65
C LYS A 115 -4.32 -20.72 -3.29
N ALA A 116 -3.94 -19.88 -4.26
CA ALA A 116 -3.75 -18.46 -4.04
C ALA A 116 -5.05 -17.75 -3.63
N ARG A 117 -6.17 -18.08 -4.28
CA ARG A 117 -7.50 -17.58 -3.92
C ARG A 117 -7.89 -17.98 -2.49
N ASN A 118 -7.73 -19.25 -2.15
CA ASN A 118 -8.08 -19.77 -0.82
C ASN A 118 -7.21 -19.11 0.27
N ASN A 119 -5.93 -18.90 0.00
CA ASN A 119 -5.03 -18.18 0.90
C ASN A 119 -5.44 -16.70 1.05
N ALA A 120 -5.86 -16.05 -0.03
CA ALA A 120 -6.35 -14.68 0.03
C ALA A 120 -7.62 -14.58 0.88
N TYR A 121 -8.58 -15.47 0.70
CA TYR A 121 -9.79 -15.49 1.53
C TYR A 121 -9.50 -15.76 3.02
N ALA A 122 -8.55 -16.64 3.31
CA ALA A 122 -8.15 -16.92 4.69
C ALA A 122 -7.44 -15.73 5.36
N ALA A 123 -6.83 -14.86 4.56
CA ALA A 123 -6.10 -13.68 5.05
C ALA A 123 -7.00 -12.44 5.27
N PHE A 124 -8.25 -12.44 4.77
CA PHE A 124 -9.15 -11.31 5.00
C PHE A 124 -9.57 -11.21 6.46
N GLU A 125 -9.40 -10.03 7.03
CA GLU A 125 -9.86 -9.71 8.36
C GLU A 125 -11.16 -8.89 8.31
N ASN A 126 -12.05 -9.08 9.28
CA ASN A 126 -13.30 -8.32 9.38
C ASN A 126 -13.08 -6.80 9.43
N ARG A 127 -11.95 -6.34 9.99
CA ARG A 127 -11.62 -4.92 10.05
C ARG A 127 -11.54 -4.27 8.67
N GLU A 128 -11.11 -5.02 7.65
CA GLU A 128 -11.02 -4.51 6.27
C GLU A 128 -12.42 -4.24 5.70
N CYS A 129 -13.36 -5.14 5.94
CA CYS A 129 -14.76 -4.95 5.56
C CYS A 129 -15.42 -3.81 6.34
N GLN A 130 -15.07 -3.64 7.62
CA GLN A 130 -15.63 -2.63 8.51
C GLN A 130 -15.22 -1.20 8.16
N LYS A 131 -14.24 -0.99 7.29
CA LYS A 131 -13.94 0.34 6.77
C LYS A 131 -15.16 0.99 6.12
N CYS A 132 -15.96 0.20 5.41
CA CYS A 132 -17.18 0.64 4.73
C CYS A 132 -18.45 0.09 5.38
N HIS A 133 -18.42 -1.12 5.95
CA HIS A 133 -19.56 -1.86 6.47
C HIS A 133 -19.67 -1.86 8.00
N ARG A 134 -19.41 -0.73 8.66
CA ARG A 134 -19.39 -0.63 10.13
C ARG A 134 -20.65 -1.16 10.83
N ASN A 135 -21.81 -0.95 10.24
CA ASN A 135 -23.09 -1.30 10.85
C ASN A 135 -23.61 -2.69 10.44
N LEU A 136 -23.12 -3.26 9.34
CA LEU A 136 -23.63 -4.53 8.81
C LEU A 136 -22.88 -5.74 9.36
N LEU A 137 -21.63 -5.56 9.81
CA LEU A 137 -20.75 -6.65 10.24
C LEU A 137 -20.70 -6.81 11.77
N TYR A 138 -21.44 -6.02 12.51
CA TYR A 138 -21.49 -6.10 13.98
C TYR A 138 -22.48 -7.19 14.45
N MET A 139 -22.46 -8.37 13.81
CA MET A 139 -23.18 -9.53 14.34
C MET A 139 -22.15 -10.50 14.94
N PRO A 140 -22.14 -10.66 16.28
CA PRO A 140 -21.29 -11.67 16.91
C PRO A 140 -21.79 -13.05 16.43
N ASN A 141 -21.01 -13.76 15.70
CA ASN A 141 -21.18 -15.14 15.19
C ASN A 141 -21.38 -15.36 13.68
N GLN A 142 -21.05 -14.41 12.82
CA GLN A 142 -21.14 -14.69 11.37
C GLN A 142 -19.82 -14.99 10.67
N ARG A 143 -18.85 -15.63 11.34
CA ARG A 143 -17.66 -16.14 10.64
C ARG A 143 -17.98 -17.18 9.56
N GLY A 144 -19.16 -17.79 9.58
CA GLY A 144 -19.59 -18.76 8.57
C GLY A 144 -20.43 -18.21 7.42
N ALA A 145 -20.98 -17.01 7.53
CA ALA A 145 -21.89 -16.45 6.53
C ALA A 145 -21.19 -15.65 5.41
N MET A 146 -19.91 -15.34 5.56
CA MET A 146 -19.12 -14.67 4.51
C MET A 146 -18.50 -15.63 3.49
N LEU A 147 -18.60 -16.94 3.71
CA LEU A 147 -18.00 -17.99 2.86
C LEU A 147 -19.03 -18.86 2.13
N ALA A 148 -20.32 -18.46 2.16
CA ALA A 148 -21.38 -19.16 1.44
C ALA A 148 -21.75 -18.45 0.13
#